data_39bb3555779b55585b9a30c5cda34af4
#
_entry.id   39bb3555779b55585b9a30c5cda34af4
#
_cell.length_a   1.000
_cell.length_b   1.000
_cell.length_c   1.000
_cell.angle_alpha   90.00
_cell.angle_beta   90.00
_cell.angle_gamma   90.00
#
_symmetry.space_group_name_H-M   'P 1'
#
loop_
_entity.id
_entity.type
_entity.pdbx_description
1 polymer ?
#
loop_
_entity_poly.entity_id
_entity_poly.type
_entity_poly.pdbx_seq_one_letter_code
_entity_poly.pdbx_strand_id
1 'polypeptide(L)'
;MFMKTVRIFYRFKKLIMKMEATKAEHSTKSIIEGQAEIRLSSEKVFYNPVQEFNRDLSIAVLSVFIQDFKEERSKREEKRDSKGKDTSPVVEAPITILEALSATGLRSIRYAKEVPQVDKIIANDLSEQAVQTIKENIEYNGVEHLVETSHDDACMVMYKHKHHQKRFTAIDLDPYGCPAIFLDSAVQSVQDGGLLLVTATDMAILAGNTPETCYYKYGAVSLKAKFCHEMALRILLQSIEHHANRYSRYIEPVLSVSVDFYIRVFVRLRTGAVHCKKTTSKLSMVYHCTGCDDFVLHPLGGYKPNPTEKNPAQTKSFLPTLSVGDHCSNCNQKYHLGGPIWSAPIHNADFVSRLSAHVEAHAARFGTARRLLGVLSMVGEELEDVPLYHVLDKLCGRVHVQPMPMIIMRSAVLHGGYRVSYSHASRQSLKTDAPAQFVWDAVRAWAHAHPVKPDHLQRDPVAAHILTRAAAHAVRLEARADADPASRRTGALRFQFNPAPHWGPGSRANVNIGEKNCKAIKNQNKNQSKRKRQDTPSSQEDNAAKKSSTDIEINE
;
A
#
# COMPACT_ATOMS: atom_id res chain seq x y z
N MET A 1 2.26 72.59 31.29
CA MET A 1 1.19 71.58 31.12
C MET A 1 1.14 71.02 29.70
N PHE A 2 1.42 71.81 28.66
CA PHE A 2 1.33 71.45 27.22
C PHE A 2 2.31 70.34 26.80
N MET A 3 3.52 70.26 27.34
CA MET A 3 4.52 69.28 26.94
C MET A 3 4.29 67.82 27.47
N LYS A 4 3.50 67.65 28.57
CA LYS A 4 3.13 66.32 29.04
C LYS A 4 2.04 65.67 28.20
N THR A 5 1.10 66.45 27.70
CA THR A 5 -0.01 65.99 26.84
C THR A 5 0.47 65.49 25.48
N VAL A 6 1.45 66.18 24.87
CA VAL A 6 2.04 65.80 23.59
C VAL A 6 2.83 64.49 23.69
N ARG A 7 3.53 64.21 24.82
CA ARG A 7 4.23 62.93 25.05
C ARG A 7 3.29 61.73 25.26
N ILE A 8 2.11 61.98 25.83
CA ILE A 8 1.09 60.93 26.02
C ILE A 8 0.46 60.57 24.65
N PHE A 9 0.16 61.56 23.81
CA PHE A 9 -0.36 61.37 22.46
C PHE A 9 0.63 60.63 21.56
N TYR A 10 1.90 60.92 21.65
CA TYR A 10 2.96 60.24 20.88
C TYR A 10 3.17 58.77 21.35
N ARG A 11 3.04 58.53 22.67
CA ARG A 11 3.08 57.13 23.21
C ARG A 11 1.84 56.34 22.77
N PHE A 12 0.65 56.92 22.80
CA PHE A 12 -0.59 56.29 22.31
C PHE A 12 -0.55 56.00 20.83
N LYS A 13 -0.08 56.92 20.01
CA LYS A 13 0.11 56.72 18.57
C LYS A 13 1.14 55.62 18.27
N LYS A 14 2.21 55.55 19.02
CA LYS A 14 3.23 54.49 18.92
C LYS A 14 2.73 53.13 19.44
N LEU A 15 1.79 53.13 20.40
CA LEU A 15 1.13 51.91 20.87
C LEU A 15 0.11 51.40 19.86
N ILE A 16 -0.70 52.32 19.30
CA ILE A 16 -1.64 52.00 18.21
C ILE A 16 -0.90 51.50 16.95
N MET A 17 0.16 52.15 16.52
CA MET A 17 1.00 51.66 15.42
C MET A 17 1.68 50.33 15.75
N LYS A 18 2.05 50.06 17.02
CA LYS A 18 2.55 48.75 17.42
C LYS A 18 1.43 47.69 17.45
N MET A 19 0.19 48.06 17.84
CA MET A 19 -0.95 47.16 17.78
C MET A 19 -1.42 46.91 16.35
N GLU A 20 -1.31 47.91 15.46
CA GLU A 20 -1.57 47.72 14.03
C GLU A 20 -0.42 46.97 13.33
N ALA A 21 0.83 47.17 13.74
CA ALA A 21 1.98 46.41 13.23
C ALA A 21 2.01 44.95 13.76
N THR A 22 1.40 44.66 14.93
CA THR A 22 1.19 43.29 15.42
C THR A 22 -0.05 42.62 14.84
N LYS A 23 -0.92 43.37 14.15
CA LYS A 23 -2.02 42.83 13.31
C LYS A 23 -1.61 42.63 11.86
N ALA A 24 -0.47 43.19 11.44
CA ALA A 24 0.07 42.98 10.10
C ALA A 24 1.13 41.85 10.17
N GLU A 25 0.94 40.87 9.29
CA GLU A 25 1.90 39.80 8.97
C GLU A 25 1.95 38.58 9.90
N HIS A 26 0.83 37.97 10.23
CA HIS A 26 0.74 36.53 10.02
C HIS A 26 0.41 36.33 8.53
N SER A 27 1.43 36.21 7.68
CA SER A 27 1.21 35.73 6.32
C SER A 27 0.73 34.27 6.47
N THR A 28 -0.57 34.11 6.46
CA THR A 28 -1.20 32.79 6.43
C THR A 28 -0.76 32.15 5.12
N LYS A 29 0.14 31.19 5.21
CA LYS A 29 0.60 30.42 4.06
C LYS A 29 -0.58 29.60 3.56
N SER A 30 -1.07 29.88 2.35
CA SER A 30 -2.10 29.06 1.72
C SER A 30 -1.48 27.97 0.85
N ILE A 31 -2.18 26.84 0.75
CA ILE A 31 -1.83 25.73 -0.13
C ILE A 31 -3.06 25.43 -0.98
N ILE A 32 -2.88 25.44 -2.29
CA ILE A 32 -3.90 25.06 -3.26
C ILE A 32 -3.56 23.66 -3.78
N GLU A 33 -4.53 22.75 -3.67
CA GLU A 33 -4.43 21.40 -4.20
C GLU A 33 -5.79 20.96 -4.76
N GLY A 34 -5.85 20.57 -6.02
CA GLY A 34 -7.11 20.34 -6.71
C GLY A 34 -8.00 21.59 -6.66
N GLN A 35 -9.24 21.43 -6.20
CA GLN A 35 -10.20 22.54 -6.02
C GLN A 35 -10.21 23.12 -4.59
N ALA A 36 -9.36 22.61 -3.70
CA ALA A 36 -9.30 23.08 -2.31
C ALA A 36 -8.15 24.06 -2.10
N GLU A 37 -8.40 25.10 -1.31
CA GLU A 37 -7.37 25.97 -0.77
C GLU A 37 -7.42 25.90 0.76
N ILE A 38 -6.31 25.50 1.40
CA ILE A 38 -6.22 25.48 2.84
C ILE A 38 -5.31 26.57 3.37
N ARG A 39 -5.69 27.15 4.49
CA ARG A 39 -4.90 28.12 5.24
C ARG A 39 -4.22 27.42 6.41
N LEU A 40 -2.93 27.68 6.55
CA LEU A 40 -2.14 27.13 7.64
C LEU A 40 -2.02 28.19 8.73
N SER A 41 -2.76 28.02 9.83
CA SER A 41 -2.81 28.96 10.96
C SER A 41 -1.52 28.95 11.80
N SER A 42 -0.63 27.99 11.62
CA SER A 42 0.68 27.92 12.29
C SER A 42 1.74 27.23 11.42
N GLU A 43 3.03 27.57 11.63
CA GLU A 43 4.16 26.88 10.98
C GLU A 43 4.27 25.37 11.29
N LYS A 44 3.45 24.86 12.20
CA LYS A 44 3.46 23.46 12.63
C LYS A 44 2.41 22.58 11.96
N VAL A 45 1.68 23.08 11.00
CA VAL A 45 0.65 22.28 10.32
C VAL A 45 1.29 21.37 9.30
N PHE A 46 0.93 20.09 9.37
CA PHE A 46 1.46 19.06 8.49
C PHE A 46 0.82 19.13 7.10
N TYR A 47 1.63 19.38 6.10
CA TYR A 47 1.28 19.16 4.69
C TYR A 47 2.44 18.44 4.00
N ASN A 48 2.14 17.35 3.31
CA ASN A 48 3.11 16.62 2.50
C ASN A 48 2.69 16.65 1.02
N PRO A 49 3.39 17.39 0.15
CA PRO A 49 3.06 17.48 -1.27
C PRO A 49 3.20 16.14 -2.01
N VAL A 50 4.04 15.23 -1.52
CA VAL A 50 4.20 13.89 -2.11
C VAL A 50 2.91 13.07 -1.98
N GLN A 51 2.07 13.37 -0.99
CA GLN A 51 0.78 12.73 -0.77
C GLN A 51 -0.35 13.26 -1.68
N GLU A 52 -0.09 14.23 -2.54
CA GLU A 52 -1.07 14.67 -3.56
C GLU A 52 -1.52 13.49 -4.43
N PHE A 53 -0.59 12.63 -4.84
CA PHE A 53 -0.91 11.40 -5.58
C PHE A 53 -1.91 10.50 -4.82
N ASN A 54 -1.74 10.34 -3.50
CA ASN A 54 -2.64 9.56 -2.65
C ASN A 54 -4.05 10.19 -2.64
N ARG A 55 -4.13 11.51 -2.50
CA ARG A 55 -5.41 12.23 -2.46
C ARG A 55 -6.11 12.22 -3.81
N ASP A 56 -5.38 12.47 -4.90
CA ASP A 56 -5.90 12.37 -6.28
C ASP A 56 -6.44 10.98 -6.57
N LEU A 57 -5.69 9.92 -6.23
CA LEU A 57 -6.12 8.54 -6.40
C LEU A 57 -7.41 8.25 -5.61
N SER A 58 -7.50 8.75 -4.39
CA SER A 58 -8.68 8.56 -3.54
C SER A 58 -9.92 9.21 -4.13
N ILE A 59 -9.79 10.44 -4.66
CA ILE A 59 -10.88 11.17 -5.31
C ILE A 59 -11.35 10.43 -6.56
N ALA A 60 -10.42 9.99 -7.40
CA ALA A 60 -10.74 9.24 -8.60
C ALA A 60 -11.46 7.91 -8.28
N VAL A 61 -10.95 7.16 -7.29
CA VAL A 61 -11.57 5.90 -6.84
C VAL A 61 -12.96 6.13 -6.26
N LEU A 62 -13.13 7.13 -5.38
CA LEU A 62 -14.43 7.46 -4.80
C LEU A 62 -15.44 7.88 -5.87
N SER A 63 -15.03 8.65 -6.88
CA SER A 63 -15.93 9.08 -7.97
C SER A 63 -16.49 7.90 -8.75
N VAL A 64 -15.65 6.93 -9.12
CA VAL A 64 -16.08 5.71 -9.82
C VAL A 64 -16.89 4.80 -8.89
N PHE A 65 -16.43 4.63 -7.65
CA PHE A 65 -17.09 3.77 -6.67
C PHE A 65 -18.52 4.23 -6.33
N ILE A 66 -18.75 5.54 -6.12
CA ILE A 66 -20.08 6.07 -5.75
C ILE A 66 -21.06 5.83 -6.89
N GLN A 67 -20.65 6.01 -8.14
CA GLN A 67 -21.47 5.67 -9.30
C GLN A 67 -21.88 4.20 -9.27
N ASP A 68 -20.90 3.27 -9.14
CA ASP A 68 -21.16 1.83 -9.04
C ASP A 68 -22.10 1.49 -7.87
N PHE A 69 -21.86 2.11 -6.72
CA PHE A 69 -22.62 1.84 -5.51
C PHE A 69 -24.08 2.24 -5.67
N LYS A 70 -24.37 3.39 -6.28
CA LYS A 70 -25.72 3.84 -6.60
C LYS A 70 -26.41 2.94 -7.62
N GLU A 71 -25.72 2.59 -8.70
CA GLU A 71 -26.26 1.67 -9.71
C GLU A 71 -26.62 0.29 -9.13
N GLU A 72 -25.77 -0.24 -8.25
CA GLU A 72 -26.06 -1.51 -7.56
C GLU A 72 -27.28 -1.40 -6.63
N ARG A 73 -27.46 -0.25 -5.95
CA ARG A 73 -28.64 -0.01 -5.12
C ARG A 73 -29.90 0.04 -5.95
N SER A 74 -29.95 0.83 -7.01
CA SER A 74 -31.10 0.93 -7.91
C SER A 74 -31.49 -0.46 -8.47
N LYS A 75 -30.51 -1.25 -8.94
CA LYS A 75 -30.76 -2.62 -9.42
C LYS A 75 -31.29 -3.58 -8.32
N ARG A 76 -30.94 -3.35 -7.04
CA ARG A 76 -31.47 -4.14 -5.92
C ARG A 76 -32.91 -3.73 -5.59
N GLU A 77 -33.24 -2.45 -5.69
CA GLU A 77 -34.60 -1.90 -5.50
C GLU A 77 -35.54 -2.41 -6.59
N GLU A 78 -35.19 -2.29 -7.84
CA GLU A 78 -35.94 -2.84 -8.97
C GLU A 78 -36.26 -4.35 -8.82
N LYS A 79 -35.29 -5.13 -8.33
CA LYS A 79 -35.49 -6.56 -8.05
C LYS A 79 -36.39 -6.85 -6.85
N ARG A 80 -36.51 -5.93 -5.89
CA ARG A 80 -37.46 -6.06 -4.78
C ARG A 80 -38.88 -5.76 -5.22
N ASP A 81 -39.05 -4.69 -5.99
CA ASP A 81 -40.35 -4.25 -6.53
C ASP A 81 -40.93 -5.33 -7.47
N SER A 82 -40.11 -5.90 -8.32
CA SER A 82 -40.53 -7.00 -9.22
C SER A 82 -40.97 -8.28 -8.49
N LYS A 83 -40.57 -8.46 -7.20
CA LYS A 83 -40.95 -9.64 -6.39
C LYS A 83 -42.14 -9.37 -5.46
N GLY A 84 -42.79 -8.23 -5.56
CA GLY A 84 -43.96 -7.87 -4.77
C GLY A 84 -43.71 -7.81 -3.26
N LYS A 85 -42.47 -7.61 -2.83
CA LYS A 85 -42.08 -7.48 -1.41
C LYS A 85 -42.10 -6.00 -1.02
N ASP A 86 -43.06 -5.66 -0.18
CA ASP A 86 -43.13 -4.42 0.60
C ASP A 86 -42.91 -3.11 -0.21
N THR A 87 -44.01 -2.45 -0.57
CA THR A 87 -44.06 -1.20 -1.33
C THR A 87 -43.79 0.05 -0.52
N SER A 88 -43.21 -0.07 0.70
CA SER A 88 -42.84 1.12 1.47
C SER A 88 -41.73 1.88 0.70
N PRO A 89 -41.86 3.20 0.51
CA PRO A 89 -40.84 3.99 -0.15
C PRO A 89 -39.53 3.84 0.63
N VAL A 90 -38.53 3.25 -0.01
CA VAL A 90 -37.18 3.17 0.56
C VAL A 90 -36.60 4.58 0.50
N VAL A 91 -36.51 5.24 1.63
CA VAL A 91 -35.77 6.49 1.74
C VAL A 91 -34.32 6.18 1.38
N GLU A 92 -33.86 6.74 0.28
CA GLU A 92 -32.49 6.53 -0.18
C GLU A 92 -31.52 6.98 0.92
N ALA A 93 -30.74 6.04 1.47
CA ALA A 93 -29.78 6.37 2.51
C ALA A 93 -28.68 7.26 1.92
N PRO A 94 -28.31 8.36 2.59
CA PRO A 94 -27.35 9.33 2.07
C PRO A 94 -25.97 8.70 1.82
N ILE A 95 -25.26 9.21 0.84
CA ILE A 95 -23.85 8.88 0.59
C ILE A 95 -23.00 9.62 1.62
N THR A 96 -22.51 8.89 2.59
CA THR A 96 -21.73 9.45 3.71
C THR A 96 -20.29 8.95 3.69
N ILE A 97 -19.32 9.87 3.84
CA ILE A 97 -17.89 9.57 3.89
C ILE A 97 -17.36 9.97 5.27
N LEU A 98 -16.54 9.11 5.87
CA LEU A 98 -15.73 9.43 7.03
C LEU A 98 -14.27 9.56 6.63
N GLU A 99 -13.65 10.72 6.82
CA GLU A 99 -12.22 10.88 6.92
C GLU A 99 -11.85 10.78 8.41
N ALA A 100 -11.27 9.65 8.81
CA ALA A 100 -11.12 9.31 10.23
C ALA A 100 -10.00 10.11 10.94
N LEU A 101 -9.03 10.65 10.18
CA LEU A 101 -7.85 11.37 10.65
C LEU A 101 -7.55 12.54 9.69
N SER A 102 -8.26 13.66 9.88
CA SER A 102 -8.37 14.71 8.84
C SER A 102 -7.30 15.78 8.88
N ALA A 103 -6.56 15.93 9.98
CA ALA A 103 -5.46 16.89 10.17
C ALA A 103 -5.84 18.35 9.80
N THR A 104 -5.72 18.75 8.52
CA THR A 104 -6.06 20.09 8.02
C THR A 104 -7.44 20.18 7.39
N GLY A 105 -8.11 19.03 7.18
CA GLY A 105 -9.37 18.95 6.44
C GLY A 105 -9.19 18.97 4.91
N LEU A 106 -7.97 19.07 4.39
CA LEU A 106 -7.70 19.18 2.95
C LEU A 106 -8.40 18.09 2.14
N ARG A 107 -8.31 16.84 2.58
CA ARG A 107 -8.89 15.70 1.89
C ARG A 107 -10.42 15.75 1.93
N SER A 108 -11.03 16.04 3.08
CA SER A 108 -12.48 16.21 3.22
C SER A 108 -13.02 17.34 2.34
N ILE A 109 -12.31 18.47 2.28
CA ILE A 109 -12.67 19.62 1.42
C ILE A 109 -12.57 19.22 -0.06
N ARG A 110 -11.51 18.52 -0.46
CA ARG A 110 -11.39 17.99 -1.81
C ARG A 110 -12.50 17.00 -2.14
N TYR A 111 -12.87 16.11 -1.22
CA TYR A 111 -14.01 15.20 -1.40
C TYR A 111 -15.31 15.97 -1.63
N ALA A 112 -15.58 17.02 -0.84
CA ALA A 112 -16.77 17.84 -0.98
C ALA A 112 -16.85 18.56 -2.34
N LYS A 113 -15.72 19.03 -2.86
CA LYS A 113 -15.66 19.79 -4.11
C LYS A 113 -15.50 18.93 -5.37
N GLU A 114 -14.88 17.76 -5.23
CA GLU A 114 -14.38 17.00 -6.37
C GLU A 114 -15.07 15.64 -6.55
N VAL A 115 -15.65 15.06 -5.49
CA VAL A 115 -16.36 13.77 -5.59
C VAL A 115 -17.85 14.03 -5.80
N PRO A 116 -18.43 13.59 -6.91
CA PRO A 116 -19.85 13.86 -7.19
C PRO A 116 -20.78 13.06 -6.28
N GLN A 117 -21.98 13.62 -6.04
CA GLN A 117 -23.10 12.95 -5.37
C GLN A 117 -22.82 12.48 -3.93
N VAL A 118 -21.94 13.17 -3.21
CA VAL A 118 -21.75 12.99 -1.77
C VAL A 118 -22.75 13.87 -1.04
N ASP A 119 -23.46 13.29 -0.06
CA ASP A 119 -24.46 14.01 0.73
C ASP A 119 -23.90 14.53 2.05
N LYS A 120 -22.90 13.82 2.62
CA LYS A 120 -22.28 14.23 3.90
C LYS A 120 -20.87 13.68 4.04
N ILE A 121 -19.99 14.49 4.60
CA ILE A 121 -18.63 14.11 4.98
C ILE A 121 -18.42 14.41 6.45
N ILE A 122 -17.85 13.46 7.20
CA ILE A 122 -17.39 13.70 8.58
C ILE A 122 -15.87 13.78 8.55
N ALA A 123 -15.33 14.95 8.87
CA ALA A 123 -13.90 15.21 9.03
C ALA A 123 -13.55 15.11 10.52
N ASN A 124 -12.96 13.99 10.94
CA ASN A 124 -12.63 13.73 12.33
C ASN A 124 -11.14 13.89 12.60
N ASP A 125 -10.80 14.43 13.76
CA ASP A 125 -9.45 14.39 14.32
C ASP A 125 -9.51 14.31 15.85
N LEU A 126 -8.47 13.71 16.43
CA LEU A 126 -8.32 13.60 17.89
C LEU A 126 -7.82 14.93 18.51
N SER A 127 -7.15 15.76 17.73
CA SER A 127 -6.58 17.05 18.16
C SER A 127 -7.61 18.18 18.07
N GLU A 128 -7.94 18.82 19.17
CA GLU A 128 -8.80 20.00 19.21
C GLU A 128 -8.28 21.11 18.29
N GLN A 129 -6.96 21.32 18.26
CA GLN A 129 -6.34 22.32 17.38
C GLN A 129 -6.51 21.96 15.90
N ALA A 130 -6.44 20.66 15.53
CA ALA A 130 -6.71 20.21 14.17
C ALA A 130 -8.17 20.45 13.81
N VAL A 131 -9.11 20.10 14.70
CA VAL A 131 -10.55 20.32 14.47
C VAL A 131 -10.87 21.79 14.27
N GLN A 132 -10.23 22.70 15.03
CA GLN A 132 -10.38 24.13 14.81
C GLN A 132 -9.87 24.56 13.44
N THR A 133 -8.69 24.07 13.03
CA THR A 133 -8.13 24.33 11.69
C THR A 133 -9.03 23.77 10.58
N ILE A 134 -9.61 22.58 10.78
CA ILE A 134 -10.56 21.97 9.85
C ILE A 134 -11.79 22.88 9.68
N LYS A 135 -12.37 23.40 10.76
CA LYS A 135 -13.53 24.31 10.72
C LYS A 135 -13.22 25.57 9.90
N GLU A 136 -12.11 26.24 10.20
CA GLU A 136 -11.68 27.45 9.50
C GLU A 136 -11.48 27.19 7.99
N ASN A 137 -10.91 26.05 7.62
CA ASN A 137 -10.70 25.68 6.23
C ASN A 137 -12.00 25.29 5.53
N ILE A 138 -12.95 24.64 6.21
CA ILE A 138 -14.29 24.32 5.68
C ILE A 138 -15.04 25.61 5.37
N GLU A 139 -15.11 26.56 6.31
CA GLU A 139 -15.73 27.88 6.13
C GLU A 139 -15.07 28.65 4.98
N TYR A 140 -13.74 28.67 4.93
CA TYR A 140 -12.99 29.34 3.88
C TYR A 140 -13.28 28.78 2.48
N ASN A 141 -13.56 27.49 2.36
CA ASN A 141 -13.90 26.82 1.11
C ASN A 141 -15.38 26.78 0.79
N GLY A 142 -16.27 27.24 1.68
CA GLY A 142 -17.74 27.30 1.49
C GLY A 142 -18.39 25.92 1.37
N VAL A 143 -17.89 24.93 2.13
CA VAL A 143 -18.37 23.53 2.08
C VAL A 143 -19.02 23.05 3.38
N GLU A 144 -19.44 23.97 4.26
CA GLU A 144 -20.08 23.70 5.56
C GLU A 144 -21.37 22.90 5.42
N HIS A 145 -22.03 23.01 4.30
CA HIS A 145 -23.27 22.29 4.00
C HIS A 145 -23.04 20.78 3.73
N LEU A 146 -21.81 20.37 3.42
CA LEU A 146 -21.42 18.98 3.13
C LEU A 146 -20.49 18.39 4.19
N VAL A 147 -19.63 19.21 4.82
CA VAL A 147 -18.58 18.74 5.70
C VAL A 147 -18.84 19.11 7.15
N GLU A 148 -19.04 18.11 8.00
CA GLU A 148 -19.17 18.26 9.45
C GLU A 148 -17.87 17.87 10.14
N THR A 149 -17.43 18.66 11.11
CA THR A 149 -16.25 18.34 11.93
C THR A 149 -16.61 17.45 13.11
N SER A 150 -15.71 16.54 13.46
CA SER A 150 -15.81 15.69 14.65
C SER A 150 -14.51 15.78 15.45
N HIS A 151 -14.63 15.94 16.78
CA HIS A 151 -13.51 15.91 17.72
C HIS A 151 -13.66 14.67 18.60
N ASP A 152 -13.08 13.54 18.19
CA ASP A 152 -13.22 12.29 18.90
C ASP A 152 -12.10 11.31 18.49
N ASP A 153 -11.94 10.23 19.26
CA ASP A 153 -11.16 9.09 18.84
C ASP A 153 -11.80 8.42 17.62
N ALA A 154 -11.00 8.18 16.58
CA ALA A 154 -11.49 7.62 15.31
C ALA A 154 -12.21 6.27 15.48
N CYS A 155 -11.72 5.40 16.38
CA CYS A 155 -12.37 4.12 16.69
C CYS A 155 -13.74 4.37 17.33
N MET A 156 -13.83 5.33 18.24
CA MET A 156 -15.11 5.66 18.90
C MET A 156 -16.12 6.24 17.93
N VAL A 157 -15.71 7.13 17.02
CA VAL A 157 -16.58 7.61 15.93
C VAL A 157 -17.12 6.43 15.14
N MET A 158 -16.27 5.52 14.70
CA MET A 158 -16.66 4.35 13.93
C MET A 158 -17.60 3.43 14.73
N TYR A 159 -17.32 3.14 15.99
CA TYR A 159 -18.22 2.32 16.83
C TYR A 159 -19.59 2.95 17.08
N LYS A 160 -19.69 4.28 17.21
CA LYS A 160 -20.97 4.99 17.30
C LYS A 160 -21.83 4.82 16.03
N HIS A 161 -21.17 4.55 14.88
CA HIS A 161 -21.82 4.34 13.58
C HIS A 161 -21.91 2.86 13.16
N LYS A 162 -21.70 1.89 14.05
CA LYS A 162 -21.79 0.47 13.72
C LYS A 162 -23.20 -0.05 13.39
N HIS A 163 -24.23 0.68 13.85
CA HIS A 163 -25.63 0.33 13.55
C HIS A 163 -25.89 0.53 12.05
N HIS A 164 -26.53 -0.46 11.40
CA HIS A 164 -26.64 -0.55 9.94
C HIS A 164 -27.20 0.71 9.25
N GLN A 165 -28.15 1.42 9.88
CA GLN A 165 -28.74 2.65 9.36
C GLN A 165 -27.79 3.87 9.45
N LYS A 166 -26.75 3.80 10.28
CA LYS A 166 -25.79 4.89 10.51
C LYS A 166 -24.45 4.67 9.84
N ARG A 167 -24.23 3.51 9.22
CA ARG A 167 -22.94 3.15 8.61
C ARG A 167 -22.57 4.08 7.47
N PHE A 168 -21.28 4.32 7.33
CA PHE A 168 -20.70 5.12 6.26
C PHE A 168 -20.70 4.37 4.93
N THR A 169 -20.91 5.10 3.84
CA THR A 169 -20.74 4.57 2.48
C THR A 169 -19.27 4.33 2.18
N ALA A 170 -18.39 5.23 2.64
CA ALA A 170 -16.94 5.07 2.55
C ALA A 170 -16.25 5.55 3.82
N ILE A 171 -15.13 4.89 4.19
CA ILE A 171 -14.27 5.28 5.31
C ILE A 171 -12.84 5.37 4.80
N ASP A 172 -12.19 6.51 5.01
CA ASP A 172 -10.79 6.72 4.71
C ASP A 172 -9.95 6.68 6.00
N LEU A 173 -9.04 5.70 6.05
CA LEU A 173 -8.05 5.51 7.11
C LEU A 173 -6.66 5.82 6.55
N ASP A 174 -6.14 7.01 6.84
CA ASP A 174 -4.80 7.44 6.44
C ASP A 174 -3.95 7.83 7.67
N PRO A 175 -3.68 6.89 8.60
CA PRO A 175 -2.88 7.13 9.79
C PRO A 175 -1.39 7.25 9.48
N TYR A 176 -0.65 7.91 10.37
CA TYR A 176 0.78 7.72 10.44
C TYR A 176 1.10 6.31 10.94
N GLY A 177 1.88 5.55 10.17
CA GLY A 177 2.33 4.21 10.54
C GLY A 177 1.27 3.13 10.27
N CYS A 178 0.74 2.53 11.33
CA CYS A 178 -0.04 1.31 11.28
C CYS A 178 -1.55 1.56 11.36
N PRO A 179 -2.36 1.09 10.40
CA PRO A 179 -3.81 1.21 10.45
C PRO A 179 -4.50 0.12 11.31
N ALA A 180 -3.79 -0.88 11.79
CA ALA A 180 -4.37 -2.09 12.38
C ALA A 180 -5.35 -1.82 13.53
N ILE A 181 -5.08 -0.81 14.37
CA ILE A 181 -5.94 -0.47 15.51
C ILE A 181 -7.33 0.04 15.10
N PHE A 182 -7.47 0.55 13.87
CA PHE A 182 -8.73 1.09 13.36
C PHE A 182 -9.58 0.05 12.61
N LEU A 183 -8.98 -1.09 12.22
CA LEU A 183 -9.62 -2.04 11.30
C LEU A 183 -10.90 -2.67 11.88
N ASP A 184 -10.92 -3.00 13.17
CA ASP A 184 -12.07 -3.65 13.79
C ASP A 184 -13.31 -2.74 13.77
N SER A 185 -13.17 -1.49 14.18
CA SER A 185 -14.25 -0.51 14.17
C SER A 185 -14.68 -0.14 12.74
N ALA A 186 -13.73 -0.05 11.80
CA ALA A 186 -13.99 0.28 10.40
C ALA A 186 -14.84 -0.80 9.71
N VAL A 187 -14.48 -2.09 9.86
CA VAL A 187 -15.25 -3.18 9.24
C VAL A 187 -16.67 -3.31 9.79
N GLN A 188 -16.95 -2.79 10.97
CA GLN A 188 -18.29 -2.77 11.55
C GLN A 188 -19.12 -1.57 11.10
N SER A 189 -18.48 -0.43 10.78
CA SER A 189 -19.14 0.86 10.54
C SER A 189 -19.27 1.26 9.07
N VAL A 190 -18.68 0.49 8.13
CA VAL A 190 -18.93 0.68 6.70
C VAL A 190 -20.17 -0.07 6.24
N GLN A 191 -20.96 0.49 5.29
CA GLN A 191 -22.17 -0.13 4.74
C GLN A 191 -21.88 -1.46 4.03
N ASP A 192 -22.91 -2.28 3.80
CA ASP A 192 -22.80 -3.45 2.92
C ASP A 192 -22.58 -3.02 1.46
N GLY A 193 -21.48 -3.48 0.85
CA GLY A 193 -21.01 -3.02 -0.44
C GLY A 193 -20.27 -1.69 -0.40
N GLY A 194 -20.15 -1.04 0.77
CA GLY A 194 -19.39 0.20 0.96
C GLY A 194 -17.87 0.01 0.80
N LEU A 195 -17.14 1.12 0.76
CA LEU A 195 -15.71 1.16 0.48
C LEU A 195 -14.89 1.49 1.73
N LEU A 196 -13.82 0.75 1.94
CA LEU A 196 -12.78 1.06 2.92
C LEU A 196 -11.48 1.40 2.19
N LEU A 197 -10.95 2.59 2.45
CA LEU A 197 -9.68 3.08 1.93
C LEU A 197 -8.67 3.02 3.07
N VAL A 198 -7.58 2.28 2.93
CA VAL A 198 -6.61 2.08 4.03
C VAL A 198 -5.19 2.32 3.56
N THR A 199 -4.48 3.22 4.23
CA THR A 199 -3.05 3.47 4.05
C THR A 199 -2.25 2.86 5.20
N ALA A 200 -1.09 2.29 4.89
CA ALA A 200 -0.08 1.93 5.87
C ALA A 200 1.28 2.49 5.44
N THR A 201 1.96 3.17 6.36
CA THR A 201 3.29 3.77 6.13
C THR A 201 4.40 3.07 6.92
N ASP A 202 4.07 2.07 7.74
CA ASP A 202 5.04 1.30 8.53
C ASP A 202 5.72 0.18 7.72
N MET A 203 6.20 0.55 6.53
CA MET A 203 6.84 -0.37 5.58
C MET A 203 8.04 -1.12 6.15
N ALA A 204 8.76 -0.57 7.12
CA ALA A 204 9.83 -1.28 7.82
C ALA A 204 9.32 -2.59 8.47
N ILE A 205 8.10 -2.57 9.00
CA ILE A 205 7.44 -3.72 9.62
C ILE A 205 6.92 -4.68 8.54
N LEU A 206 6.17 -4.14 7.59
CA LEU A 206 5.53 -4.92 6.54
C LEU A 206 6.54 -5.53 5.54
N ALA A 207 7.72 -4.92 5.37
CA ALA A 207 8.78 -5.40 4.47
C ALA A 207 9.78 -6.38 5.12
N GLY A 208 9.49 -6.88 6.33
CA GLY A 208 10.24 -7.98 6.95
C GLY A 208 11.45 -7.59 7.79
N ASN A 209 11.58 -6.31 8.23
CA ASN A 209 12.65 -5.96 9.16
C ASN A 209 12.36 -6.38 10.61
N THR A 210 11.07 -6.50 10.97
CA THR A 210 10.58 -6.90 12.30
C THR A 210 9.35 -7.79 12.14
N PRO A 211 9.53 -9.07 11.73
CA PRO A 211 8.43 -10.00 11.44
C PRO A 211 7.54 -10.29 12.66
N GLU A 212 8.11 -10.33 13.86
CA GLU A 212 7.39 -10.46 15.12
C GLU A 212 6.46 -9.27 15.38
N THR A 213 6.90 -8.06 15.06
CA THR A 213 6.09 -6.85 15.15
C THR A 213 4.97 -6.85 14.10
N CYS A 214 5.24 -7.36 12.90
CA CYS A 214 4.25 -7.54 11.86
C CYS A 214 3.17 -8.53 12.31
N TYR A 215 3.57 -9.61 12.95
CA TYR A 215 2.61 -10.60 13.44
C TYR A 215 1.63 -10.04 14.47
N TYR A 216 2.11 -9.37 15.52
CA TYR A 216 1.18 -8.86 16.54
C TYR A 216 0.29 -7.72 16.03
N LYS A 217 0.71 -6.97 15.00
CA LYS A 217 -0.09 -5.89 14.42
C LYS A 217 -1.07 -6.36 13.36
N TYR A 218 -0.62 -7.22 12.46
CA TYR A 218 -1.37 -7.60 11.26
C TYR A 218 -1.78 -9.07 11.23
N GLY A 219 -1.35 -9.89 12.19
CA GLY A 219 -1.64 -11.31 12.21
C GLY A 219 -0.89 -12.13 11.17
N ALA A 220 0.24 -11.61 10.64
CA ALA A 220 1.04 -12.27 9.61
C ALA A 220 2.53 -12.02 9.82
N VAL A 221 3.35 -13.02 9.54
CA VAL A 221 4.82 -12.93 9.58
C VAL A 221 5.31 -12.37 8.23
N SER A 222 5.92 -11.18 8.23
CA SER A 222 6.50 -10.58 7.04
C SER A 222 7.88 -11.15 6.72
N LEU A 223 8.26 -11.20 5.45
CA LEU A 223 9.55 -11.71 5.00
C LEU A 223 10.39 -10.59 4.38
N LYS A 224 11.68 -10.58 4.70
CA LYS A 224 12.66 -9.70 4.06
C LYS A 224 13.04 -10.25 2.67
N ALA A 225 12.05 -10.32 1.79
CA ALA A 225 12.15 -10.85 0.44
C ALA A 225 12.14 -9.73 -0.61
N LYS A 226 12.50 -10.03 -1.84
CA LYS A 226 12.51 -9.03 -2.92
C LYS A 226 11.11 -8.60 -3.35
N PHE A 227 10.12 -9.43 -3.10
CA PHE A 227 8.69 -9.16 -3.32
C PHE A 227 7.99 -8.51 -2.11
N CYS A 228 8.72 -8.01 -1.13
CA CYS A 228 8.15 -7.51 0.14
C CYS A 228 7.10 -6.40 -0.03
N HIS A 229 7.17 -5.59 -1.07
CA HIS A 229 6.19 -4.54 -1.33
C HIS A 229 4.80 -5.10 -1.70
N GLU A 230 4.73 -6.12 -2.56
CA GLU A 230 3.47 -6.79 -2.86
C GLU A 230 3.02 -7.66 -1.67
N MET A 231 3.96 -8.31 -0.97
CA MET A 231 3.64 -9.05 0.26
C MET A 231 3.02 -8.14 1.32
N ALA A 232 3.47 -6.90 1.44
CA ALA A 232 2.90 -5.91 2.35
C ALA A 232 1.44 -5.61 2.05
N LEU A 233 1.08 -5.41 0.77
CA LEU A 233 -0.31 -5.26 0.32
C LEU A 233 -1.16 -6.47 0.71
N ARG A 234 -0.65 -7.66 0.47
CA ARG A 234 -1.34 -8.93 0.74
C ARG A 234 -1.49 -9.22 2.24
N ILE A 235 -0.53 -8.79 3.07
CA ILE A 235 -0.63 -8.83 4.54
C ILE A 235 -1.74 -7.88 5.02
N LEU A 236 -1.81 -6.66 4.50
CA LEU A 236 -2.84 -5.70 4.89
C LEU A 236 -4.24 -6.21 4.49
N LEU A 237 -4.41 -6.73 3.27
CA LEU A 237 -5.67 -7.31 2.80
C LEU A 237 -6.11 -8.50 3.67
N GLN A 238 -5.19 -9.42 4.00
CA GLN A 238 -5.46 -10.54 4.91
C GLN A 238 -5.93 -10.04 6.27
N SER A 239 -5.28 -9.01 6.82
CA SER A 239 -5.66 -8.43 8.12
C SER A 239 -7.07 -7.84 8.09
N ILE A 240 -7.43 -7.09 7.03
CA ILE A 240 -8.78 -6.54 6.86
C ILE A 240 -9.82 -7.66 6.74
N GLU A 241 -9.56 -8.68 5.90
CA GLU A 241 -10.45 -9.85 5.74
C GLU A 241 -10.67 -10.57 7.07
N HIS A 242 -9.61 -10.77 7.86
CA HIS A 242 -9.69 -11.42 9.16
C HIS A 242 -10.57 -10.64 10.15
N HIS A 243 -10.47 -9.32 10.20
CA HIS A 243 -11.34 -8.47 11.01
C HIS A 243 -12.79 -8.53 10.50
N ALA A 244 -13.01 -8.47 9.19
CA ALA A 244 -14.34 -8.52 8.58
C ALA A 244 -15.06 -9.87 8.85
N ASN A 245 -14.35 -10.98 8.74
CA ASN A 245 -14.91 -12.32 8.90
C ASN A 245 -15.56 -12.57 10.27
N ARG A 246 -15.08 -11.93 11.34
CA ARG A 246 -15.67 -12.01 12.69
C ARG A 246 -17.13 -11.54 12.72
N TYR A 247 -17.51 -10.69 11.76
CA TYR A 247 -18.84 -10.11 11.63
C TYR A 247 -19.60 -10.67 10.42
N SER A 248 -19.22 -11.86 9.93
CA SER A 248 -19.78 -12.48 8.73
C SER A 248 -19.68 -11.59 7.49
N ARG A 249 -18.63 -10.77 7.43
CA ARG A 249 -18.32 -9.88 6.32
C ARG A 249 -17.03 -10.34 5.63
N TYR A 250 -16.86 -9.97 4.37
CA TYR A 250 -15.69 -10.32 3.56
C TYR A 250 -15.31 -9.15 2.66
N ILE A 251 -14.08 -9.14 2.16
CA ILE A 251 -13.58 -8.08 1.30
C ILE A 251 -13.57 -8.48 -0.18
N GLU A 252 -13.76 -7.46 -1.02
CA GLU A 252 -13.53 -7.49 -2.47
C GLU A 252 -12.53 -6.37 -2.78
N PRO A 253 -11.22 -6.66 -2.96
CA PRO A 253 -10.25 -5.66 -3.34
C PRO A 253 -10.56 -5.10 -4.73
N VAL A 254 -10.65 -3.76 -4.86
CA VAL A 254 -10.87 -3.10 -6.15
C VAL A 254 -9.58 -2.53 -6.71
N LEU A 255 -8.68 -2.05 -5.83
CA LEU A 255 -7.36 -1.56 -6.19
C LEU A 255 -6.43 -1.64 -4.97
N SER A 256 -5.18 -2.04 -5.17
CA SER A 256 -4.15 -2.07 -4.14
C SER A 256 -2.83 -1.60 -4.72
N VAL A 257 -2.23 -0.53 -4.19
CA VAL A 257 -1.01 0.07 -4.74
C VAL A 257 0.09 0.22 -3.70
N SER A 258 1.31 -0.08 -4.11
CA SER A 258 2.54 0.24 -3.37
C SER A 258 3.24 1.37 -4.09
N VAL A 259 3.25 2.55 -3.48
CA VAL A 259 3.79 3.77 -4.07
C VAL A 259 4.65 4.50 -3.06
N ASP A 260 5.79 4.97 -3.50
CA ASP A 260 6.76 5.72 -2.68
C ASP A 260 7.12 4.96 -1.39
N PHE A 261 6.68 5.45 -0.24
CA PHE A 261 6.99 4.90 1.09
C PHE A 261 5.77 4.28 1.80
N TYR A 262 4.65 4.09 1.09
CA TYR A 262 3.41 3.57 1.67
C TYR A 262 2.75 2.54 0.76
N ILE A 263 1.83 1.80 1.35
CA ILE A 263 0.86 1.00 0.63
C ILE A 263 -0.54 1.55 0.87
N ARG A 264 -1.40 1.47 -0.15
CA ARG A 264 -2.79 1.87 -0.06
C ARG A 264 -3.68 0.84 -0.72
N VAL A 265 -4.73 0.42 -0.02
CA VAL A 265 -5.71 -0.54 -0.52
C VAL A 265 -7.11 0.07 -0.50
N PHE A 266 -7.89 -0.28 -1.50
CA PHE A 266 -9.30 0.09 -1.65
C PHE A 266 -10.08 -1.21 -1.73
N VAL A 267 -10.92 -1.46 -0.73
CA VAL A 267 -11.66 -2.72 -0.62
C VAL A 267 -13.14 -2.47 -0.37
N ARG A 268 -14.00 -3.17 -1.09
CA ARG A 268 -15.43 -3.19 -0.79
C ARG A 268 -15.69 -4.23 0.29
N LEU A 269 -16.57 -3.89 1.24
CA LEU A 269 -17.01 -4.83 2.28
C LEU A 269 -18.40 -5.34 1.95
N ARG A 270 -18.56 -6.64 1.91
CA ARG A 270 -19.83 -7.35 1.70
C ARG A 270 -20.18 -8.19 2.91
N THR A 271 -21.49 -8.41 3.12
CA THR A 271 -21.98 -9.30 4.16
C THR A 271 -22.39 -10.64 3.55
N GLY A 272 -21.89 -11.75 4.10
CA GLY A 272 -22.19 -13.07 3.57
C GLY A 272 -21.38 -14.19 4.24
N ALA A 273 -21.97 -14.91 5.19
CA ALA A 273 -21.32 -15.99 5.94
C ALA A 273 -20.79 -17.11 5.03
N VAL A 274 -21.46 -17.38 3.91
CA VAL A 274 -21.02 -18.40 2.93
C VAL A 274 -19.70 -18.00 2.28
N HIS A 275 -19.51 -16.72 2.01
CA HIS A 275 -18.25 -16.19 1.45
C HIS A 275 -17.11 -16.22 2.47
N CYS A 276 -17.40 -15.95 3.74
CA CYS A 276 -16.40 -16.05 4.81
C CYS A 276 -15.86 -17.48 4.96
N LYS A 277 -16.69 -18.51 4.75
CA LYS A 277 -16.24 -19.91 4.76
C LYS A 277 -15.21 -20.23 3.67
N LYS A 278 -15.11 -19.39 2.62
CA LYS A 278 -14.16 -19.55 1.53
C LYS A 278 -12.84 -18.78 1.77
N THR A 279 -12.71 -18.03 2.86
CA THR A 279 -11.54 -17.19 3.13
C THR A 279 -10.24 -17.97 3.15
N THR A 280 -10.23 -19.20 3.72
CA THR A 280 -9.01 -20.02 3.75
C THR A 280 -8.46 -20.36 2.36
N SER A 281 -9.30 -20.41 1.32
CA SER A 281 -8.86 -20.61 -0.06
C SER A 281 -8.28 -19.36 -0.74
N LYS A 282 -8.45 -18.20 -0.11
CA LYS A 282 -7.89 -16.92 -0.56
C LYS A 282 -6.58 -16.56 0.17
N LEU A 283 -6.16 -17.40 1.14
CA LEU A 283 -4.98 -17.17 1.97
C LEU A 283 -3.93 -18.25 1.74
N SER A 284 -2.66 -17.87 1.76
CA SER A 284 -1.54 -18.79 1.64
C SER A 284 -0.41 -18.45 2.61
N MET A 285 0.31 -19.47 3.05
CA MET A 285 1.64 -19.34 3.63
C MET A 285 2.66 -19.19 2.51
N VAL A 286 3.77 -18.51 2.81
CA VAL A 286 4.87 -18.26 1.86
C VAL A 286 6.12 -18.97 2.36
N TYR A 287 6.62 -19.93 1.60
CA TYR A 287 7.90 -20.57 1.82
C TYR A 287 8.91 -19.86 0.93
N HIS A 288 9.83 -19.10 1.52
CA HIS A 288 10.85 -18.31 0.82
C HIS A 288 12.21 -18.95 0.98
N CYS A 289 12.83 -19.32 -0.12
CA CYS A 289 14.14 -19.98 -0.13
C CYS A 289 15.26 -19.03 0.33
N THR A 290 16.05 -19.45 1.31
CA THR A 290 17.18 -18.67 1.85
C THR A 290 18.35 -18.57 0.89
N GLY A 291 18.42 -19.44 -0.11
CA GLY A 291 19.56 -19.51 -1.04
C GLY A 291 19.33 -18.79 -2.36
N CYS A 292 18.18 -18.97 -2.99
CA CYS A 292 17.94 -18.48 -4.35
C CYS A 292 16.81 -17.47 -4.49
N ASP A 293 16.24 -17.02 -3.37
CA ASP A 293 15.07 -16.09 -3.33
C ASP A 293 13.81 -16.63 -4.03
N ASP A 294 13.76 -17.92 -4.35
CA ASP A 294 12.56 -18.56 -4.87
C ASP A 294 11.50 -18.70 -3.79
N PHE A 295 10.25 -18.83 -4.17
CA PHE A 295 9.15 -18.94 -3.22
C PHE A 295 8.09 -19.94 -3.66
N VAL A 296 7.46 -20.58 -2.69
CA VAL A 296 6.31 -21.46 -2.88
C VAL A 296 5.15 -20.97 -2.02
N LEU A 297 3.99 -20.88 -2.63
CA LEU A 297 2.75 -20.53 -1.93
C LEU A 297 2.02 -21.82 -1.56
N HIS A 298 1.67 -21.95 -0.28
CA HIS A 298 0.86 -23.06 0.22
C HIS A 298 -0.47 -22.55 0.74
N PRO A 299 -1.60 -22.84 0.07
CA PRO A 299 -2.91 -22.36 0.50
C PRO A 299 -3.32 -22.93 1.85
N LEU A 300 -4.01 -22.12 2.68
CA LEU A 300 -4.53 -22.58 3.97
C LEU A 300 -5.74 -23.49 3.83
N GLY A 301 -6.44 -23.43 2.73
CA GLY A 301 -7.62 -24.23 2.45
C GLY A 301 -7.97 -24.24 0.98
N GLY A 302 -8.93 -25.06 0.62
CA GLY A 302 -9.52 -25.09 -0.70
C GLY A 302 -10.99 -25.48 -0.62
N TYR A 303 -11.70 -25.41 -1.74
CA TYR A 303 -13.04 -25.95 -1.85
C TYR A 303 -13.25 -26.61 -3.21
N LYS A 304 -14.07 -27.63 -3.24
CA LYS A 304 -14.45 -28.39 -4.42
C LYS A 304 -15.96 -28.34 -4.59
N PRO A 305 -16.48 -28.40 -5.81
CA PRO A 305 -17.92 -28.65 -6.02
C PRO A 305 -18.35 -29.90 -5.23
N ASN A 306 -19.51 -29.86 -4.61
CA ASN A 306 -20.05 -31.02 -3.91
C ASN A 306 -20.89 -31.87 -4.89
N PRO A 307 -20.38 -32.99 -5.40
CA PRO A 307 -21.07 -33.77 -6.43
C PRO A 307 -22.35 -34.47 -5.94
N THR A 308 -22.57 -34.50 -4.62
CA THR A 308 -23.72 -35.21 -4.02
C THR A 308 -24.95 -34.33 -3.83
N GLU A 309 -24.87 -33.04 -4.14
CA GLU A 309 -25.96 -32.10 -3.91
C GLU A 309 -26.66 -31.66 -5.22
N LYS A 310 -27.99 -31.57 -5.11
CA LYS A 310 -28.86 -31.08 -6.19
C LYS A 310 -28.59 -29.62 -6.60
N ASN A 311 -27.81 -28.89 -5.79
CA ASN A 311 -27.42 -27.49 -6.06
C ASN A 311 -25.94 -27.40 -6.43
N PRO A 312 -25.58 -27.15 -7.70
CA PRO A 312 -24.18 -27.06 -8.15
C PRO A 312 -23.40 -25.87 -7.53
N ALA A 313 -24.10 -24.94 -6.86
CA ALA A 313 -23.46 -23.83 -6.14
C ALA A 313 -22.91 -24.23 -4.75
N GLN A 314 -23.25 -25.42 -4.24
CA GLN A 314 -22.71 -25.89 -2.99
C GLN A 314 -21.30 -26.44 -3.15
N THR A 315 -20.40 -25.94 -2.33
CA THR A 315 -19.00 -26.32 -2.34
C THR A 315 -18.61 -26.91 -0.98
N LYS A 316 -17.78 -27.96 -0.99
CA LYS A 316 -17.18 -28.55 0.21
C LYS A 316 -15.77 -28.03 0.39
N SER A 317 -15.45 -27.51 1.57
CA SER A 317 -14.08 -27.14 1.93
C SER A 317 -13.21 -28.38 2.19
N PHE A 318 -11.91 -28.26 1.90
CA PHE A 318 -10.90 -29.27 2.23
C PHE A 318 -9.61 -28.59 2.70
N LEU A 319 -8.82 -29.33 3.46
CA LEU A 319 -7.47 -28.92 3.84
C LEU A 319 -6.48 -29.46 2.81
N PRO A 320 -5.63 -28.62 2.22
CA PRO A 320 -4.59 -29.09 1.33
C PRO A 320 -3.51 -29.84 2.09
N THR A 321 -2.95 -30.87 1.47
CA THR A 321 -1.76 -31.56 1.99
C THR A 321 -0.52 -30.72 1.72
N LEU A 322 0.44 -30.76 2.65
CA LEU A 322 1.71 -30.05 2.49
C LEU A 322 2.48 -30.62 1.29
N SER A 323 2.79 -29.77 0.32
CA SER A 323 3.51 -30.12 -0.90
C SER A 323 4.94 -29.57 -0.95
N VAL A 324 5.35 -28.84 0.11
CA VAL A 324 6.68 -28.23 0.19
C VAL A 324 7.61 -29.18 0.95
N GLY A 325 8.72 -29.56 0.30
CA GLY A 325 9.76 -30.37 0.94
C GLY A 325 10.63 -29.55 1.91
N ASP A 326 11.55 -30.22 2.60
CA ASP A 326 12.44 -29.58 3.58
C ASP A 326 13.42 -28.61 2.95
N HIS A 327 13.75 -28.82 1.67
CA HIS A 327 14.75 -28.05 0.94
C HIS A 327 14.22 -27.59 -0.43
N CYS A 328 14.73 -26.46 -0.86
CA CYS A 328 14.40 -25.87 -2.17
C CYS A 328 14.80 -26.80 -3.31
N SER A 329 13.86 -27.10 -4.19
CA SER A 329 14.10 -27.95 -5.35
C SER A 329 15.11 -27.38 -6.35
N ASN A 330 15.36 -26.05 -6.34
CA ASN A 330 16.28 -25.39 -7.26
C ASN A 330 17.71 -25.29 -6.72
N CYS A 331 17.91 -25.06 -5.41
CA CYS A 331 19.23 -24.78 -4.86
C CYS A 331 19.59 -25.57 -3.59
N ASN A 332 18.71 -26.47 -3.15
CA ASN A 332 18.89 -27.33 -1.97
C ASN A 332 19.09 -26.58 -0.64
N GLN A 333 18.65 -25.32 -0.55
CA GLN A 333 18.68 -24.55 0.70
C GLN A 333 17.33 -24.62 1.43
N LYS A 334 17.32 -24.30 2.71
CA LYS A 334 16.12 -24.29 3.55
C LYS A 334 15.20 -23.10 3.23
N TYR A 335 13.98 -23.16 3.73
CA TYR A 335 13.00 -22.09 3.59
C TYR A 335 12.80 -21.30 4.89
N HIS A 336 12.54 -20.01 4.74
CA HIS A 336 11.83 -19.21 5.75
C HIS A 336 10.33 -19.30 5.50
N LEU A 337 9.55 -19.34 6.58
CA LEU A 337 8.09 -19.35 6.54
C LEU A 337 7.54 -17.97 6.88
N GLY A 338 6.69 -17.43 6.02
CA GLY A 338 5.96 -16.18 6.24
C GLY A 338 4.47 -16.31 5.95
N GLY A 339 3.72 -15.25 6.21
CA GLY A 339 2.28 -15.23 6.04
C GLY A 339 1.49 -15.43 7.33
N PRO A 340 0.17 -15.73 7.25
CA PRO A 340 -0.59 -15.86 6.01
C PRO A 340 -0.69 -14.55 5.23
N ILE A 341 -0.78 -14.65 3.90
CA ILE A 341 -1.02 -13.52 3.00
C ILE A 341 -2.29 -13.75 2.19
N TRP A 342 -2.90 -12.67 1.71
CA TRP A 342 -3.96 -12.72 0.71
C TRP A 342 -3.39 -13.19 -0.63
N SER A 343 -3.77 -14.36 -1.12
CA SER A 343 -3.27 -14.95 -2.36
C SER A 343 -4.25 -14.83 -3.54
N ALA A 344 -5.47 -14.37 -3.30
CA ALA A 344 -6.43 -14.03 -4.36
C ALA A 344 -6.06 -12.70 -5.08
N PRO A 345 -6.78 -12.32 -6.15
CA PRO A 345 -6.57 -11.03 -6.82
C PRO A 345 -6.60 -9.83 -5.87
N ILE A 346 -5.70 -8.88 -6.10
CA ILE A 346 -5.59 -7.63 -5.31
C ILE A 346 -6.14 -6.42 -6.04
N HIS A 347 -6.56 -6.59 -7.30
CA HIS A 347 -7.20 -5.60 -8.15
C HIS A 347 -8.46 -6.21 -8.78
N ASN A 348 -9.36 -5.34 -9.24
CA ASN A 348 -10.46 -5.71 -10.11
C ASN A 348 -10.23 -5.05 -11.47
N ALA A 349 -9.99 -5.84 -12.53
CA ALA A 349 -9.59 -5.33 -13.85
C ALA A 349 -10.64 -4.39 -14.46
N ASP A 350 -11.93 -4.71 -14.32
CA ASP A 350 -13.01 -3.86 -14.82
C ASP A 350 -13.03 -2.50 -14.11
N PHE A 351 -12.91 -2.51 -12.77
CA PHE A 351 -12.83 -1.29 -11.99
C PHE A 351 -11.61 -0.44 -12.36
N VAL A 352 -10.44 -1.06 -12.51
CA VAL A 352 -9.18 -0.38 -12.90
C VAL A 352 -9.30 0.22 -14.30
N SER A 353 -9.93 -0.48 -15.24
CA SER A 353 -10.17 0.03 -16.61
C SER A 353 -11.06 1.28 -16.59
N ARG A 354 -12.19 1.24 -15.87
CA ARG A 354 -13.09 2.38 -15.73
C ARG A 354 -12.45 3.54 -14.95
N LEU A 355 -11.65 3.24 -13.95
CA LEU A 355 -10.88 4.23 -13.21
C LEU A 355 -9.86 4.94 -14.12
N SER A 356 -9.16 4.19 -14.98
CA SER A 356 -8.22 4.77 -15.95
C SER A 356 -8.95 5.70 -16.92
N ALA A 357 -10.07 5.27 -17.48
CA ALA A 357 -10.90 6.10 -18.35
C ALA A 357 -11.43 7.37 -17.65
N HIS A 358 -11.83 7.24 -16.38
CA HIS A 358 -12.27 8.39 -15.57
C HIS A 358 -11.14 9.41 -15.36
N VAL A 359 -9.93 8.95 -15.01
CA VAL A 359 -8.77 9.83 -14.82
C VAL A 359 -8.37 10.50 -16.13
N GLU A 360 -8.42 9.78 -17.26
CA GLU A 360 -8.10 10.32 -18.58
C GLU A 360 -9.10 11.41 -18.99
N ALA A 361 -10.40 11.14 -18.84
CA ALA A 361 -11.46 12.10 -19.15
C ALA A 361 -11.42 13.37 -18.29
N HIS A 362 -10.87 13.29 -17.08
CA HIS A 362 -10.83 14.39 -16.12
C HIS A 362 -9.39 14.79 -15.74
N ALA A 363 -8.41 14.55 -16.62
CA ALA A 363 -6.99 14.73 -16.32
C ALA A 363 -6.62 16.12 -15.77
N ALA A 364 -7.31 17.17 -16.24
CA ALA A 364 -7.07 18.55 -15.77
C ALA A 364 -7.42 18.79 -14.30
N ARG A 365 -8.20 17.90 -13.67
CA ARG A 365 -8.59 17.98 -12.25
C ARG A 365 -7.54 17.43 -11.29
N PHE A 366 -6.64 16.61 -11.78
CA PHE A 366 -5.66 15.88 -10.97
C PHE A 366 -4.26 16.40 -11.22
N GLY A 367 -3.62 16.98 -10.21
CA GLY A 367 -2.23 17.47 -10.32
C GLY A 367 -1.25 16.36 -10.68
N THR A 368 -1.59 15.10 -10.33
CA THR A 368 -0.77 13.92 -10.60
C THR A 368 -1.33 13.00 -11.69
N ALA A 369 -2.22 13.49 -12.58
CA ALA A 369 -2.91 12.69 -13.61
C ALA A 369 -1.98 11.79 -14.42
N ARG A 370 -0.85 12.33 -14.92
CA ARG A 370 0.11 11.56 -15.72
C ARG A 370 0.69 10.37 -14.94
N ARG A 371 0.96 10.57 -13.65
CA ARG A 371 1.45 9.50 -12.77
C ARG A 371 0.37 8.49 -12.44
N LEU A 372 -0.87 8.95 -12.20
CA LEU A 372 -2.02 8.08 -11.98
C LEU A 372 -2.22 7.13 -13.16
N LEU A 373 -2.30 7.65 -14.37
CA LEU A 373 -2.46 6.85 -15.60
C LEU A 373 -1.30 5.88 -15.79
N GLY A 374 -0.06 6.29 -15.47
CA GLY A 374 1.10 5.40 -15.54
C GLY A 374 1.04 4.23 -14.58
N VAL A 375 0.61 4.45 -13.33
CA VAL A 375 0.44 3.39 -12.33
C VAL A 375 -0.75 2.49 -12.69
N LEU A 376 -1.89 3.07 -13.08
CA LEU A 376 -3.08 2.31 -13.45
C LEU A 376 -2.86 1.45 -14.70
N SER A 377 -2.09 1.95 -15.69
CA SER A 377 -1.70 1.15 -16.86
C SER A 377 -0.89 -0.09 -16.45
N MET A 378 0.03 0.06 -15.51
CA MET A 378 0.81 -1.08 -15.01
C MET A 378 -0.05 -2.07 -14.23
N VAL A 379 -0.94 -1.57 -13.38
CA VAL A 379 -1.88 -2.40 -12.61
C VAL A 379 -2.80 -3.18 -13.56
N GLY A 380 -3.30 -2.54 -14.61
CA GLY A 380 -4.15 -3.19 -15.64
C GLY A 380 -3.42 -4.25 -16.47
N GLU A 381 -2.08 -4.20 -16.53
CA GLU A 381 -1.24 -5.20 -17.21
C GLU A 381 -0.79 -6.35 -16.29
N GLU A 382 -0.99 -6.26 -14.97
CA GLU A 382 -0.56 -7.28 -14.02
C GLU A 382 -1.39 -8.57 -14.16
N LEU A 383 -0.74 -9.72 -14.02
CA LEU A 383 -1.43 -11.00 -13.87
C LEU A 383 -2.15 -11.04 -12.52
N GLU A 384 -3.48 -11.05 -12.55
CA GLU A 384 -4.33 -10.97 -11.35
C GLU A 384 -4.24 -12.21 -10.47
N ASP A 385 -4.11 -13.37 -11.11
CA ASP A 385 -4.13 -14.71 -10.51
C ASP A 385 -2.74 -15.24 -10.11
N VAL A 386 -1.69 -14.44 -10.32
CA VAL A 386 -0.31 -14.79 -9.97
C VAL A 386 0.16 -13.91 -8.82
N PRO A 387 0.17 -14.40 -7.58
CA PRO A 387 0.68 -13.65 -6.43
C PRO A 387 2.21 -13.58 -6.42
N LEU A 388 2.74 -12.44 -5.95
CA LEU A 388 4.16 -12.15 -5.81
C LEU A 388 4.92 -12.13 -7.16
N TYR A 389 6.22 -11.92 -7.10
CA TYR A 389 7.07 -11.82 -8.30
C TYR A 389 8.54 -12.14 -7.98
N HIS A 390 9.28 -12.56 -8.99
CA HIS A 390 10.75 -12.61 -8.94
C HIS A 390 11.35 -11.26 -9.34
N VAL A 391 12.59 -11.00 -8.93
CA VAL A 391 13.37 -9.82 -9.36
C VAL A 391 14.54 -10.27 -10.21
N LEU A 392 14.48 -9.97 -11.51
CA LEU A 392 15.40 -10.51 -12.51
C LEU A 392 16.88 -10.25 -12.19
N ASP A 393 17.22 -9.01 -11.80
CA ASP A 393 18.60 -8.68 -11.44
C ASP A 393 19.13 -9.51 -10.27
N LYS A 394 18.21 -9.94 -9.36
CA LYS A 394 18.58 -10.77 -8.21
C LYS A 394 18.77 -12.23 -8.61
N LEU A 395 17.95 -12.73 -9.53
CA LEU A 395 18.15 -14.07 -10.10
C LEU A 395 19.49 -14.16 -10.82
N CYS A 396 19.79 -13.21 -11.71
CA CYS A 396 21.08 -13.13 -12.40
C CYS A 396 22.26 -12.96 -11.42
N GLY A 397 22.13 -12.04 -10.47
CA GLY A 397 23.15 -11.77 -9.46
C GLY A 397 23.41 -12.96 -8.53
N ARG A 398 22.39 -13.80 -8.26
CA ARG A 398 22.52 -15.00 -7.42
C ARG A 398 23.49 -16.03 -8.01
N VAL A 399 23.56 -16.10 -9.32
CA VAL A 399 24.43 -17.02 -10.04
C VAL A 399 25.62 -16.32 -10.73
N HIS A 400 25.90 -15.07 -10.37
CA HIS A 400 27.02 -14.25 -10.87
C HIS A 400 27.02 -14.04 -12.39
N VAL A 401 25.89 -14.23 -13.07
CA VAL A 401 25.76 -13.96 -14.50
C VAL A 401 25.45 -12.47 -14.72
N GLN A 402 25.91 -11.93 -15.84
CA GLN A 402 25.59 -10.57 -16.22
C GLN A 402 24.05 -10.38 -16.32
N PRO A 403 23.51 -9.18 -15.95
CA PRO A 403 22.09 -8.92 -16.00
C PRO A 403 21.48 -9.22 -17.36
N MET A 404 20.47 -10.08 -17.39
CA MET A 404 19.68 -10.37 -18.59
C MET A 404 18.73 -9.20 -18.85
N PRO A 405 18.63 -8.69 -20.10
CA PRO A 405 17.59 -7.71 -20.43
C PRO A 405 16.18 -8.29 -20.15
N MET A 406 15.32 -7.51 -19.49
CA MET A 406 13.97 -7.94 -19.12
C MET A 406 13.15 -8.39 -20.34
N ILE A 407 13.35 -7.75 -21.50
CA ILE A 407 12.65 -8.12 -22.75
C ILE A 407 13.01 -9.56 -23.18
N ILE A 408 14.25 -9.99 -22.97
CA ILE A 408 14.71 -11.35 -23.30
C ILE A 408 14.08 -12.37 -22.34
N MET A 409 14.10 -12.11 -21.03
CA MET A 409 13.43 -12.98 -20.05
C MET A 409 11.94 -13.12 -20.33
N ARG A 410 11.25 -12.01 -20.60
CA ARG A 410 9.83 -12.01 -20.93
C ARG A 410 9.56 -12.79 -22.23
N SER A 411 10.42 -12.62 -23.24
CA SER A 411 10.32 -13.39 -24.48
C SER A 411 10.51 -14.89 -24.24
N ALA A 412 11.46 -15.26 -23.41
CA ALA A 412 11.69 -16.66 -23.04
C ALA A 412 10.46 -17.29 -22.37
N VAL A 413 9.84 -16.56 -21.43
CA VAL A 413 8.61 -17.00 -20.75
C VAL A 413 7.48 -17.19 -21.74
N LEU A 414 7.27 -16.24 -22.66
CA LEU A 414 6.24 -16.31 -23.70
C LEU A 414 6.51 -17.43 -24.72
N HIS A 415 7.78 -17.70 -25.08
CA HIS A 415 8.16 -18.85 -25.92
C HIS A 415 7.87 -20.19 -25.23
N GLY A 416 7.97 -20.23 -23.90
CA GLY A 416 7.59 -21.40 -23.10
C GLY A 416 6.07 -21.61 -23.00
N GLY A 417 5.26 -20.73 -23.55
CA GLY A 417 3.80 -20.79 -23.48
C GLY A 417 3.20 -20.25 -22.19
N TYR A 418 4.01 -19.62 -21.35
CA TYR A 418 3.56 -19.04 -20.08
C TYR A 418 3.22 -17.55 -20.21
N ARG A 419 2.42 -17.04 -19.27
CA ARG A 419 2.06 -15.62 -19.18
C ARG A 419 3.12 -14.86 -18.38
N VAL A 420 3.27 -13.56 -18.68
CA VAL A 420 4.24 -12.70 -18.00
C VAL A 420 3.76 -11.27 -17.93
N SER A 421 3.96 -10.65 -16.74
CA SER A 421 3.74 -9.21 -16.54
C SER A 421 4.84 -8.61 -15.66
N TYR A 422 4.80 -7.29 -15.52
CA TYR A 422 5.45 -6.60 -14.40
C TYR A 422 4.50 -6.55 -13.21
N SER A 423 5.03 -6.22 -12.04
CA SER A 423 4.24 -5.69 -10.93
C SER A 423 4.49 -4.19 -10.81
N HIS A 424 3.45 -3.40 -10.50
CA HIS A 424 3.60 -1.97 -10.23
C HIS A 424 4.51 -1.69 -9.03
N ALA A 425 4.64 -2.67 -8.12
CA ALA A 425 5.43 -2.55 -6.90
C ALA A 425 6.96 -2.60 -7.14
N SER A 426 7.43 -3.06 -8.31
CA SER A 426 8.87 -3.17 -8.59
C SER A 426 9.22 -3.09 -10.07
N ARG A 427 10.19 -2.23 -10.39
CA ARG A 427 10.67 -2.02 -11.77
C ARG A 427 11.29 -3.25 -12.43
N GLN A 428 11.94 -4.11 -11.64
CA GLN A 428 12.64 -5.32 -12.10
C GLN A 428 11.84 -6.59 -11.81
N SER A 429 10.53 -6.44 -11.57
CA SER A 429 9.66 -7.56 -11.28
C SER A 429 9.38 -8.42 -12.52
N LEU A 430 9.43 -9.72 -12.31
CA LEU A 430 8.99 -10.74 -13.24
C LEU A 430 7.84 -11.51 -12.57
N LYS A 431 6.62 -11.23 -12.97
CA LYS A 431 5.41 -11.92 -12.52
C LYS A 431 4.99 -12.90 -13.62
N THR A 432 4.90 -14.19 -13.32
CA THR A 432 4.63 -15.24 -14.30
C THR A 432 4.00 -16.46 -13.65
N ASP A 433 3.17 -17.18 -14.39
CA ASP A 433 2.64 -18.50 -14.03
C ASP A 433 3.60 -19.66 -14.44
N ALA A 434 4.76 -19.34 -15.03
CA ALA A 434 5.79 -20.33 -15.29
C ALA A 434 6.31 -20.95 -13.95
N PRO A 435 6.54 -22.27 -13.91
CA PRO A 435 7.15 -22.87 -12.73
C PRO A 435 8.54 -22.30 -12.49
N ALA A 436 8.94 -22.19 -11.21
CA ALA A 436 10.24 -21.65 -10.83
C ALA A 436 11.40 -22.37 -11.54
N GLN A 437 11.26 -23.66 -11.82
CA GLN A 437 12.24 -24.43 -12.58
C GLN A 437 12.43 -23.88 -13.99
N PHE A 438 11.37 -23.47 -14.70
CA PHE A 438 11.46 -22.82 -16.00
C PHE A 438 12.18 -21.48 -15.92
N VAL A 439 11.88 -20.68 -14.90
CA VAL A 439 12.56 -19.38 -14.67
C VAL A 439 14.08 -19.59 -14.51
N TRP A 440 14.48 -20.62 -13.75
CA TRP A 440 15.88 -20.98 -13.59
C TRP A 440 16.50 -21.60 -14.85
N ASP A 441 15.73 -22.33 -15.65
CA ASP A 441 16.19 -22.84 -16.96
C ASP A 441 16.51 -21.68 -17.91
N ALA A 442 15.69 -20.60 -17.89
CA ALA A 442 15.96 -19.39 -18.67
C ALA A 442 17.24 -18.68 -18.21
N VAL A 443 17.48 -18.60 -16.91
CA VAL A 443 18.74 -18.05 -16.37
C VAL A 443 19.95 -18.93 -16.74
N ARG A 444 19.82 -20.26 -16.73
CA ARG A 444 20.85 -21.19 -17.17
C ARG A 444 21.18 -21.04 -18.67
N ALA A 445 20.14 -20.96 -19.51
CA ALA A 445 20.32 -20.72 -20.94
C ALA A 445 21.07 -19.40 -21.21
N TRP A 446 20.71 -18.34 -20.45
CA TRP A 446 21.47 -17.08 -20.51
C TRP A 446 22.91 -17.21 -20.05
N ALA A 447 23.17 -17.95 -18.97
CA ALA A 447 24.52 -18.21 -18.46
C ALA A 447 25.39 -19.01 -19.43
N HIS A 448 24.80 -19.90 -20.24
CA HIS A 448 25.53 -20.58 -21.30
C HIS A 448 25.99 -19.63 -22.40
N ALA A 449 25.18 -18.66 -22.79
CA ALA A 449 25.55 -17.62 -23.75
C ALA A 449 26.52 -16.57 -23.16
N HIS A 450 26.51 -16.40 -21.84
CA HIS A 450 27.31 -15.42 -21.10
C HIS A 450 28.00 -16.09 -19.90
N PRO A 451 29.09 -16.85 -20.15
CA PRO A 451 29.71 -17.71 -19.13
C PRO A 451 30.17 -16.95 -17.88
N VAL A 452 29.90 -17.56 -16.73
CA VAL A 452 30.35 -17.07 -15.41
C VAL A 452 31.83 -17.49 -15.21
N LYS A 453 32.63 -16.61 -14.61
CA LYS A 453 34.02 -16.94 -14.28
C LYS A 453 34.08 -18.13 -13.31
N PRO A 454 34.92 -19.16 -13.57
CA PRO A 454 35.02 -20.37 -12.73
C PRO A 454 35.26 -20.08 -11.24
N ASP A 455 36.09 -19.08 -10.93
CA ASP A 455 36.41 -18.68 -9.55
C ASP A 455 35.18 -18.28 -8.73
N HIS A 456 34.15 -17.66 -9.36
CA HIS A 456 32.93 -17.32 -8.69
C HIS A 456 32.14 -18.57 -8.29
N LEU A 457 32.09 -19.58 -9.14
CA LEU A 457 31.38 -20.82 -8.88
C LEU A 457 32.08 -21.69 -7.83
N GLN A 458 33.41 -21.66 -7.77
CA GLN A 458 34.16 -22.34 -6.72
C GLN A 458 33.88 -21.77 -5.33
N ARG A 459 33.68 -20.46 -5.24
CA ARG A 459 33.39 -19.76 -3.97
C ARG A 459 31.94 -19.78 -3.57
N ASP A 460 31.01 -20.08 -4.47
CA ASP A 460 29.58 -20.10 -4.24
C ASP A 460 28.94 -21.43 -4.64
N PRO A 461 28.89 -22.41 -3.72
CA PRO A 461 28.34 -23.74 -4.01
C PRO A 461 26.85 -23.70 -4.44
N VAL A 462 26.08 -22.70 -3.97
CA VAL A 462 24.68 -22.55 -4.34
C VAL A 462 24.53 -22.11 -5.79
N ALA A 463 25.35 -21.16 -6.24
CA ALA A 463 25.40 -20.72 -7.63
C ALA A 463 25.84 -21.88 -8.54
N ALA A 464 26.89 -22.61 -8.14
CA ALA A 464 27.39 -23.79 -8.85
C ALA A 464 26.28 -24.86 -8.98
N HIS A 465 25.56 -25.19 -7.88
CA HIS A 465 24.47 -26.16 -7.89
C HIS A 465 23.35 -25.75 -8.85
N ILE A 466 22.96 -24.47 -8.86
CA ILE A 466 21.90 -23.98 -9.75
C ILE A 466 22.32 -24.10 -11.22
N LEU A 467 23.56 -23.70 -11.56
CA LEU A 467 24.05 -23.66 -12.95
C LEU A 467 24.41 -25.03 -13.51
N THR A 468 24.89 -25.97 -12.70
CA THR A 468 25.26 -27.32 -13.14
C THR A 468 24.11 -28.29 -13.26
N ARG A 469 22.93 -27.91 -12.73
CA ARG A 469 21.74 -28.73 -12.84
C ARG A 469 21.27 -28.83 -14.30
N ALA A 470 20.89 -30.03 -14.71
CA ALA A 470 20.33 -30.25 -16.05
C ALA A 470 19.02 -29.43 -16.23
N ALA A 471 18.90 -28.76 -17.37
CA ALA A 471 17.70 -28.06 -17.74
C ALA A 471 16.56 -29.05 -18.01
N ALA A 472 15.39 -28.79 -17.44
CA ALA A 472 14.18 -29.59 -17.68
C ALA A 472 13.39 -29.08 -18.88
N HIS A 473 13.60 -27.82 -19.27
CA HIS A 473 12.87 -27.16 -20.34
C HIS A 473 13.85 -26.61 -21.40
N ALA A 474 13.47 -26.74 -22.67
CA ALA A 474 14.15 -26.02 -23.75
C ALA A 474 13.71 -24.54 -23.71
N VAL A 475 14.66 -23.62 -23.65
CA VAL A 475 14.41 -22.19 -23.57
C VAL A 475 14.91 -21.49 -24.82
N ARG A 476 14.06 -20.63 -25.40
CA ARG A 476 14.41 -19.75 -26.51
C ARG A 476 14.56 -18.32 -26.00
N LEU A 477 15.69 -17.69 -26.32
CA LEU A 477 16.05 -16.34 -25.85
C LEU A 477 15.81 -15.24 -26.88
N GLU A 478 15.30 -15.60 -28.08
CA GLU A 478 15.03 -14.62 -29.13
C GLU A 478 13.95 -13.61 -28.69
N ALA A 479 14.20 -12.35 -28.98
CA ALA A 479 13.29 -11.27 -28.61
C ALA A 479 11.96 -11.36 -29.38
N ARG A 480 10.84 -11.18 -28.66
CA ARG A 480 9.48 -11.12 -29.19
C ARG A 480 8.93 -9.70 -29.09
N ALA A 481 8.21 -9.23 -30.09
CA ALA A 481 7.60 -7.90 -30.08
C ALA A 481 6.49 -7.76 -29.01
N ASP A 482 5.73 -8.83 -28.75
CA ASP A 482 4.65 -8.88 -27.76
C ASP A 482 5.16 -8.99 -26.30
N ALA A 483 6.45 -9.22 -26.10
CA ALA A 483 7.08 -9.17 -24.80
C ALA A 483 7.22 -7.72 -24.26
N ASP A 484 7.13 -6.70 -25.13
CA ASP A 484 7.12 -5.30 -24.71
C ASP A 484 5.70 -4.85 -24.32
N PRO A 485 5.44 -4.45 -23.05
CA PRO A 485 4.10 -4.13 -22.59
C PRO A 485 3.56 -2.83 -23.23
N ALA A 486 2.24 -2.74 -23.38
CA ALA A 486 1.59 -1.58 -23.98
C ALA A 486 1.93 -0.28 -23.28
N SER A 487 1.95 -0.27 -21.94
CA SER A 487 2.32 0.90 -21.11
C SER A 487 3.72 1.42 -21.42
N ARG A 488 4.66 0.56 -21.82
CA ARG A 488 6.01 0.99 -22.24
C ARG A 488 5.98 1.57 -23.64
N ARG A 489 5.29 0.92 -24.58
CA ARG A 489 5.18 1.38 -25.96
C ARG A 489 4.47 2.74 -26.09
N THR A 490 3.49 3.01 -25.24
CA THR A 490 2.77 4.28 -25.19
C THR A 490 3.52 5.39 -24.41
N GLY A 491 4.67 5.08 -23.81
CA GLY A 491 5.45 6.05 -23.03
C GLY A 491 4.79 6.45 -21.71
N ALA A 492 3.95 5.58 -21.13
CA ALA A 492 3.33 5.82 -19.83
C ALA A 492 4.40 6.02 -18.73
N LEU A 493 4.12 6.89 -17.76
CA LEU A 493 5.03 7.15 -16.63
C LEU A 493 4.93 6.02 -15.60
N ARG A 494 5.55 4.87 -15.93
CA ARG A 494 5.39 3.60 -15.21
C ARG A 494 5.99 3.58 -13.82
N PHE A 495 7.22 4.07 -13.68
CA PHE A 495 7.96 4.09 -12.42
C PHE A 495 8.57 5.47 -12.25
N GLN A 496 7.89 6.33 -11.53
CA GLN A 496 8.43 7.63 -11.21
C GLN A 496 9.49 7.48 -10.12
N PHE A 497 10.71 7.93 -10.43
CA PHE A 497 11.68 8.18 -9.37
C PHE A 497 11.20 9.35 -8.53
N ASN A 498 11.60 9.30 -7.30
CA ASN A 498 11.30 10.28 -6.31
C ASN A 498 11.56 11.70 -6.79
N PRO A 499 10.54 12.57 -6.84
CA PRO A 499 10.67 13.90 -7.42
C PRO A 499 11.39 14.89 -6.51
N ALA A 500 11.55 14.63 -5.22
CA ALA A 500 12.09 15.58 -4.27
C ALA A 500 13.08 14.95 -3.29
N PRO A 501 14.16 15.63 -2.91
CA PRO A 501 14.98 15.24 -1.77
C PRO A 501 14.10 15.23 -0.50
N HIS A 502 14.29 14.22 0.36
CA HIS A 502 13.58 14.05 1.64
C HIS A 502 12.09 13.69 1.55
N TRP A 503 11.66 13.03 0.50
CA TRP A 503 10.29 12.59 0.24
C TRP A 503 9.76 11.51 1.19
N GLY A 504 10.63 10.80 1.86
CA GLY A 504 10.26 9.70 2.75
C GLY A 504 9.43 10.15 3.95
N PRO A 505 8.85 9.22 4.72
CA PRO A 505 8.09 9.55 5.91
C PRO A 505 9.00 10.34 6.85
N GLY A 506 8.72 11.63 7.00
CA GLY A 506 9.35 12.47 8.01
C GLY A 506 9.10 11.85 9.38
N SER A 507 10.06 11.96 10.30
CA SER A 507 9.86 11.55 11.69
C SER A 507 8.85 12.50 12.33
N ARG A 508 7.57 12.12 12.35
CA ARG A 508 6.45 12.82 13.02
C ARG A 508 6.11 14.25 12.53
N ALA A 509 4.94 14.73 12.88
CA ALA A 509 4.26 15.96 12.44
C ALA A 509 4.99 17.32 12.65
N ASN A 510 6.28 17.37 12.82
CA ASN A 510 7.06 18.58 13.14
C ASN A 510 8.11 18.93 12.09
N VAL A 511 7.97 18.49 10.84
CA VAL A 511 8.96 18.83 9.81
C VAL A 511 8.45 20.01 9.00
N ASN A 512 9.02 21.19 9.24
CA ASN A 512 8.87 22.34 8.35
C ASN A 512 9.44 22.01 6.98
N ILE A 513 8.57 21.89 5.99
CA ILE A 513 8.96 21.73 4.60
C ILE A 513 9.41 23.12 4.12
N GLY A 514 10.70 23.37 4.07
CA GLY A 514 11.28 24.65 3.61
C GLY A 514 12.54 25.09 4.34
N GLU A 515 12.76 24.65 5.57
CA GLU A 515 14.02 24.86 6.25
C GLU A 515 14.84 23.58 6.33
N LYS A 516 16.10 23.65 5.97
CA LYS A 516 17.07 22.56 6.05
C LYS A 516 17.14 22.07 7.49
N ASN A 517 16.42 21.01 7.81
CA ASN A 517 16.43 20.42 9.15
C ASN A 517 17.74 19.65 9.35
N CYS A 518 18.81 20.37 9.69
CA CYS A 518 20.16 19.84 9.89
C CYS A 518 20.24 18.68 10.89
N LYS A 519 19.29 18.55 11.81
CA LYS A 519 19.25 17.45 12.79
C LYS A 519 18.76 16.13 12.20
N ALA A 520 17.75 16.14 11.32
CA ALA A 520 17.26 14.94 10.63
C ALA A 520 18.28 14.41 9.62
N ILE A 521 18.96 15.33 8.91
CA ILE A 521 20.04 15.01 7.96
C ILE A 521 21.25 14.43 8.71
N LYS A 522 21.63 15.00 9.86
CA LYS A 522 22.71 14.47 10.70
C LYS A 522 22.43 13.06 11.23
N ASN A 523 21.18 12.75 11.57
CA ASN A 523 20.80 11.41 12.03
C ASN A 523 20.74 10.38 10.90
N GLN A 524 20.29 10.76 9.71
CA GLN A 524 20.35 9.88 8.52
C GLN A 524 21.81 9.61 8.11
N ASN A 525 22.67 10.62 8.11
CA ASN A 525 24.08 10.46 7.81
C ASN A 525 24.81 9.63 8.87
N LYS A 526 24.47 9.76 10.15
CA LYS A 526 24.99 8.88 11.23
C LYS A 526 24.55 7.42 11.04
N ASN A 527 23.33 7.16 10.62
CA ASN A 527 22.85 5.82 10.38
C ASN A 527 23.42 5.19 9.09
N GLN A 528 23.65 5.98 8.06
CA GLN A 528 24.37 5.53 6.85
C GLN A 528 25.86 5.28 7.14
N SER A 529 26.50 6.11 7.96
CA SER A 529 27.89 5.91 8.37
C SER A 529 28.06 4.70 9.31
N LYS A 530 27.07 4.41 10.17
CA LYS A 530 27.05 3.16 10.95
C LYS A 530 26.87 1.92 10.09
N ARG A 531 26.02 1.97 9.05
CA ARG A 531 25.83 0.87 8.08
C ARG A 531 27.11 0.64 7.26
N LYS A 532 27.76 1.71 6.78
CA LYS A 532 29.05 1.59 6.05
C LYS A 532 30.19 1.04 6.90
N ARG A 533 30.20 1.28 8.24
CA ARG A 533 31.21 0.71 9.14
C ARG A 533 30.98 -0.75 9.50
N GLN A 534 29.75 -1.27 9.34
CA GLN A 534 29.45 -2.70 9.51
C GLN A 534 29.74 -3.53 8.26
N ASP A 535 29.86 -2.89 7.09
CA ASP A 535 30.14 -3.54 5.81
C ASP A 535 31.63 -3.52 5.42
N THR A 536 32.54 -3.03 6.27
CA THR A 536 33.99 -3.07 6.04
C THR A 536 34.58 -4.26 6.79
N PRO A 537 35.21 -5.23 6.12
CA PRO A 537 35.89 -6.34 6.78
C PRO A 537 37.06 -5.79 7.61
N SER A 538 37.11 -6.15 8.89
CA SER A 538 38.25 -5.88 9.74
C SER A 538 39.42 -6.71 9.26
N SER A 539 40.45 -6.05 8.72
CA SER A 539 41.78 -6.63 8.58
C SER A 539 42.32 -7.00 9.97
N GLN A 540 42.61 -8.28 10.15
CA GLN A 540 43.38 -8.77 11.28
C GLN A 540 44.80 -8.23 11.19
N GLU A 541 45.28 -7.58 12.22
CA GLU A 541 46.71 -7.58 12.61
C GLU A 541 46.82 -7.66 14.13
N ASP A 542 47.57 -8.65 14.50
CA ASP A 542 48.19 -9.05 15.74
C ASP A 542 48.28 -8.06 16.89
N ASN A 543 47.93 -8.54 18.08
CA ASN A 543 48.90 -8.49 19.21
C ASN A 543 48.54 -9.51 20.29
N ALA A 544 49.45 -10.42 20.44
CA ALA A 544 49.54 -11.37 21.55
C ALA A 544 49.94 -10.69 22.86
N ALA A 545 49.65 -11.37 23.94
CA ALA A 545 50.16 -11.23 25.30
C ALA A 545 49.46 -10.22 26.25
N LYS A 546 48.65 -10.76 27.16
CA LYS A 546 49.01 -10.85 28.59
C LYS A 546 48.02 -11.76 29.33
N LYS A 547 48.65 -12.74 30.00
CA LYS A 547 48.10 -13.66 31.00
C LYS A 547 47.65 -12.93 32.27
N SER A 548 46.66 -13.45 32.93
CA SER A 548 46.63 -14.17 34.22
C SER A 548 45.27 -13.87 34.91
N SER A 549 44.56 -14.95 35.14
CA SER A 549 44.25 -15.58 36.46
C SER A 549 43.39 -14.75 37.41
N THR A 550 42.26 -15.29 37.72
CA THR A 550 41.74 -15.92 38.96
C THR A 550 40.26 -16.11 38.82
N ASP A 551 39.77 -17.31 38.77
CA ASP A 551 39.17 -18.20 39.78
C ASP A 551 37.92 -17.69 40.52
N ILE A 552 36.84 -18.50 40.39
CA ILE A 552 35.89 -18.98 41.42
C ILE A 552 34.92 -17.89 41.96
N GLU A 553 33.63 -18.08 41.91
CA GLU A 553 32.78 -19.04 42.63
C GLU A 553 31.32 -18.99 42.15
N ILE A 554 30.72 -20.16 42.17
CA ILE A 554 29.34 -20.58 42.18
C ILE A 554 28.60 -19.97 43.37
N ASN A 555 27.37 -19.51 43.25
CA ASN A 555 26.21 -19.97 44.04
C ASN A 555 24.94 -19.19 43.71
N GLU A 556 23.90 -20.03 43.60
CA GLU A 556 22.43 -19.90 43.71
C GLU A 556 21.70 -19.20 42.56
#